data_35c50121b1c944103d1e09f304b99d18
#
_entry.id   35c50121b1c944103d1e09f304b99d18
#
_cell.length_a   1.000
_cell.length_b   1.000
_cell.length_c   1.000
_cell.angle_alpha   90.00
_cell.angle_beta   90.00
_cell.angle_gamma   90.00
#
_symmetry.space_group_name_H-M   'P 1'
#
loop_
_entity.id
_entity.type
_entity.pdbx_description
1 polymer ?
#
loop_
_entity_poly.entity_id
_entity_poly.type
_entity_poly.pdbx_seq_one_letter_code
_entity_poly.pdbx_strand_id
1 'polypeptide(L)'
;IKSIDVIPNATSILYKSEGKKQAVISFINHLLTLEDHGTVYVWIDDDVYSIFDNKEILNSIQELLLRLIDYGYTICQISPSPVNTTQFFEEFFYWVPAYITGRVKSYYYPRMRDNLFSKISIIYPPHVAVYSDCLSTVSDNSFTVMTTEPAVVSIKENEFKTFLSYCRPIYMNQQRRFLSVSIVS
;
A
#
# COMPACT_ATOMS: atom_id res chain seq x y z
N ILE A 1 -11.88 10.09 9.62
CA ILE A 1 -11.98 10.36 8.16
C ILE A 1 -13.25 9.68 7.64
N LYS A 2 -14.07 10.44 6.89
CA LYS A 2 -15.29 9.91 6.31
C LYS A 2 -14.96 9.11 5.05
N SER A 3 -15.47 7.87 4.92
CA SER A 3 -15.38 7.10 3.68
C SER A 3 -16.36 7.64 2.63
N ILE A 4 -16.06 7.39 1.38
CA ILE A 4 -16.98 7.65 0.26
C ILE A 4 -17.60 6.34 -0.20
N ASP A 5 -18.81 6.44 -0.77
CA ASP A 5 -19.48 5.28 -1.35
C ASP A 5 -18.76 4.87 -2.64
N VAL A 6 -18.58 3.56 -2.80
CA VAL A 6 -17.98 2.97 -4.00
C VAL A 6 -19.10 2.61 -4.96
N ILE A 7 -19.13 3.31 -6.09
CA ILE A 7 -20.16 3.15 -7.12
C ILE A 7 -19.61 2.25 -8.24
N PRO A 8 -20.31 1.18 -8.67
CA PRO A 8 -19.89 0.35 -9.79
C PRO A 8 -19.72 1.15 -11.10
N ASN A 9 -18.68 0.81 -11.87
CA ASN A 9 -18.31 1.44 -13.14
C ASN A 9 -18.20 2.98 -13.03
N ALA A 10 -17.63 3.46 -11.92
CA ALA A 10 -17.48 4.87 -11.65
C ALA A 10 -16.05 5.23 -11.27
N THR A 11 -15.69 6.49 -11.50
CA THR A 11 -14.41 7.06 -11.12
C THR A 11 -14.63 8.31 -10.28
N SER A 12 -13.99 8.35 -9.13
CA SER A 12 -13.98 9.48 -8.21
C SER A 12 -12.60 10.09 -8.16
N ILE A 13 -12.52 11.42 -8.16
CA ILE A 13 -11.28 12.19 -8.02
C ILE A 13 -11.33 12.89 -6.67
N LEU A 14 -10.33 12.59 -5.84
CA LEU A 14 -10.20 13.15 -4.50
C LEU A 14 -8.92 13.98 -4.44
N TYR A 15 -8.97 15.11 -3.75
CA TYR A 15 -7.92 16.10 -3.77
C TYR A 15 -7.15 16.15 -2.46
N LYS A 16 -5.86 16.49 -2.54
CA LYS A 16 -4.96 16.70 -1.42
C LYS A 16 -4.70 15.44 -0.58
N SER A 17 -3.92 15.57 0.46
CA SER A 17 -3.62 14.50 1.40
C SER A 17 -4.87 13.90 2.04
N GLU A 18 -5.86 14.72 2.40
CA GLU A 18 -7.13 14.25 2.96
C GLU A 18 -7.92 13.35 2.00
N GLY A 19 -7.97 13.73 0.71
CA GLY A 19 -8.59 12.90 -0.32
C GLY A 19 -7.87 11.57 -0.52
N LYS A 20 -6.54 11.56 -0.42
CA LYS A 20 -5.71 10.35 -0.47
C LYS A 20 -6.07 9.39 0.68
N LYS A 21 -6.12 9.90 1.92
CA LYS A 21 -6.53 9.16 3.12
C LYS A 21 -7.94 8.58 2.97
N GLN A 22 -8.87 9.41 2.51
CA GLN A 22 -10.26 9.02 2.27
C GLN A 22 -10.37 7.89 1.24
N ALA A 23 -9.62 7.96 0.14
CA ALA A 23 -9.60 6.93 -0.89
C ALA A 23 -9.10 5.58 -0.35
N VAL A 24 -8.02 5.57 0.43
CA VAL A 24 -7.47 4.34 1.05
C VAL A 24 -8.48 3.71 2.00
N ILE A 25 -9.09 4.48 2.87
CA ILE A 25 -10.10 3.97 3.83
C ILE A 25 -11.33 3.44 3.10
N SER A 26 -11.80 4.17 2.08
CA SER A 26 -12.95 3.75 1.28
C SER A 26 -12.67 2.46 0.53
N PHE A 27 -11.46 2.32 -0.03
CA PHE A 27 -11.01 1.09 -0.68
C PHE A 27 -11.07 -0.10 0.29
N ILE A 28 -10.47 0.02 1.48
CA ILE A 28 -10.45 -1.07 2.45
C ILE A 28 -11.87 -1.43 2.92
N ASN A 29 -12.68 -0.42 3.24
CA ASN A 29 -14.07 -0.65 3.65
C ASN A 29 -14.89 -1.32 2.55
N HIS A 30 -14.65 -0.96 1.28
CA HIS A 30 -15.31 -1.63 0.16
C HIS A 30 -14.91 -3.11 0.08
N LEU A 31 -13.64 -3.44 0.21
CA LEU A 31 -13.19 -4.83 0.21
C LEU A 31 -13.84 -5.66 1.33
N LEU A 32 -14.07 -5.06 2.49
CA LEU A 32 -14.75 -5.73 3.61
C LEU A 32 -16.24 -6.05 3.33
N THR A 33 -16.82 -5.51 2.26
CA THR A 33 -18.20 -5.81 1.83
C THR A 33 -18.27 -6.89 0.76
N LEU A 34 -17.14 -7.28 0.17
CA LEU A 34 -17.11 -8.29 -0.88
C LEU A 34 -17.06 -9.70 -0.27
N GLU A 35 -17.63 -10.66 -0.99
CA GLU A 35 -17.65 -12.07 -0.57
C GLU A 35 -16.45 -12.87 -1.08
N ASP A 36 -15.84 -12.44 -2.20
CA ASP A 36 -14.65 -13.07 -2.78
C ASP A 36 -13.38 -12.43 -2.20
N HIS A 37 -12.40 -13.27 -1.88
CA HIS A 37 -11.16 -12.84 -1.25
C HIS A 37 -9.96 -13.32 -2.06
N GLY A 38 -9.22 -12.37 -2.61
CA GLY A 38 -8.07 -12.62 -3.48
C GLY A 38 -6.82 -11.87 -3.03
N THR A 39 -6.03 -11.44 -4.00
CA THR A 39 -4.80 -10.69 -3.75
C THR A 39 -5.01 -9.21 -3.99
N VAL A 40 -4.75 -8.42 -2.97
CA VAL A 40 -4.64 -6.96 -3.04
C VAL A 40 -3.21 -6.61 -3.42
N TYR A 41 -3.03 -5.84 -4.47
CA TYR A 41 -1.74 -5.33 -4.93
C TYR A 41 -1.52 -3.93 -4.39
N VAL A 42 -0.38 -3.71 -3.73
CA VAL A 42 -0.05 -2.45 -3.05
C VAL A 42 1.32 -1.98 -3.51
N TRP A 43 1.38 -0.82 -4.15
CA TRP A 43 2.62 -0.16 -4.48
C TRP A 43 2.59 1.26 -3.91
N ILE A 44 3.37 1.46 -2.87
CA ILE A 44 3.53 2.76 -2.23
C ILE A 44 5.00 3.12 -2.32
N ASP A 45 5.26 4.22 -3.00
CA ASP A 45 6.57 4.81 -3.24
C ASP A 45 6.63 6.22 -2.65
N ASP A 46 5.97 6.37 -1.52
CA ASP A 46 5.93 7.58 -0.73
C ASP A 46 6.24 7.22 0.72
N ASP A 47 6.66 8.19 1.50
CA ASP A 47 6.77 8.02 2.94
C ASP A 47 5.36 7.83 3.51
N VAL A 48 5.07 6.61 3.94
CA VAL A 48 3.76 6.26 4.51
C VAL A 48 3.43 7.14 5.72
N TYR A 49 4.44 7.53 6.48
CA TYR A 49 4.25 8.42 7.63
C TYR A 49 3.92 9.85 7.21
N SER A 50 4.46 10.33 6.09
CA SER A 50 4.10 11.65 5.55
C SER A 50 2.68 11.69 4.99
N ILE A 51 2.20 10.56 4.48
CA ILE A 51 0.80 10.45 3.99
C ILE A 51 -0.18 10.46 5.15
N PHE A 52 0.18 9.82 6.27
CA PHE A 52 -0.65 9.65 7.44
C PHE A 52 -0.03 10.37 8.65
N ASP A 53 -0.05 11.71 8.63
CA ASP A 53 0.56 12.61 9.65
C ASP A 53 0.15 12.33 11.10
N ASN A 54 -0.81 11.43 11.31
CA ASN A 54 -1.36 11.11 12.61
C ASN A 54 -1.25 9.61 12.88
N LYS A 55 -0.59 9.26 14.00
CA LYS A 55 -0.47 7.87 14.46
C LYS A 55 -1.82 7.16 14.63
N GLU A 56 -2.87 7.90 15.02
CA GLU A 56 -4.21 7.32 15.16
C GLU A 56 -4.78 6.86 13.82
N ILE A 57 -4.56 7.62 12.75
CA ILE A 57 -4.98 7.23 11.39
C ILE A 57 -4.18 6.02 10.91
N LEU A 58 -2.87 6.03 11.15
CA LEU A 58 -2.00 4.91 10.80
C LEU A 58 -2.42 3.63 11.53
N ASN A 59 -2.71 3.72 12.83
CA ASN A 59 -3.23 2.59 13.61
C ASN A 59 -4.57 2.08 13.07
N SER A 60 -5.48 2.99 12.72
CA SER A 60 -6.77 2.61 12.12
C SER A 60 -6.60 1.87 10.79
N ILE A 61 -5.64 2.28 9.97
CA ILE A 61 -5.33 1.60 8.71
C ILE A 61 -4.71 0.23 8.96
N GLN A 62 -3.82 0.10 9.95
CA GLN A 62 -3.26 -1.17 10.36
C GLN A 62 -4.35 -2.15 10.82
N GLU A 63 -5.28 -1.69 11.67
CA GLU A 63 -6.42 -2.50 12.11
C GLU A 63 -7.29 -2.96 10.94
N LEU A 64 -7.60 -2.05 10.02
CA LEU A 64 -8.38 -2.38 8.82
C LEU A 64 -7.65 -3.37 7.92
N LEU A 65 -6.33 -3.24 7.78
CA LEU A 65 -5.51 -4.18 7.01
C LEU A 65 -5.50 -5.58 7.65
N LEU A 66 -5.34 -5.67 8.97
CA LEU A 66 -5.41 -6.94 9.70
C LEU A 66 -6.79 -7.58 9.54
N ARG A 67 -7.86 -6.80 9.57
CA ARG A 67 -9.21 -7.30 9.28
C ARG A 67 -9.33 -7.86 7.88
N LEU A 68 -8.78 -7.21 6.83
CA LEU A 68 -8.76 -7.77 5.48
C LEU A 68 -8.04 -9.13 5.44
N ILE A 69 -6.91 -9.23 6.13
CA ILE A 69 -6.15 -10.47 6.23
C ILE A 69 -6.97 -11.58 6.92
N ASP A 70 -7.67 -11.24 8.00
CA ASP A 70 -8.55 -12.19 8.72
C ASP A 70 -9.75 -12.63 7.87
N TYR A 71 -10.28 -11.74 7.02
CA TYR A 71 -11.30 -12.07 6.03
C TYR A 71 -10.81 -12.99 4.91
N GLY A 72 -9.50 -13.19 4.76
CA GLY A 72 -8.93 -14.13 3.80
C GLY A 72 -8.13 -13.49 2.66
N TYR A 73 -8.02 -12.18 2.60
CA TYR A 73 -7.21 -11.49 1.59
C TYR A 73 -5.72 -11.79 1.74
N THR A 74 -5.01 -11.79 0.63
CA THR A 74 -3.55 -11.81 0.57
C THR A 74 -3.07 -10.47 0.04
N ILE A 75 -1.97 -9.95 0.59
CA ILE A 75 -1.39 -8.67 0.18
C ILE A 75 -0.07 -8.92 -0.52
N CYS A 76 0.06 -8.41 -1.74
CA CYS A 76 1.30 -8.38 -2.49
C CYS A 76 1.76 -6.92 -2.58
N GLN A 77 2.80 -6.56 -1.84
CA GLN A 77 3.26 -5.18 -1.78
C GLN A 77 4.64 -4.97 -2.38
N ILE A 78 4.83 -3.83 -3.02
CA ILE A 78 6.12 -3.31 -3.42
C ILE A 78 6.40 -2.10 -2.52
N SER A 79 7.44 -2.24 -1.69
CA SER A 79 7.89 -1.19 -0.78
C SER A 79 9.04 -0.40 -1.40
N PRO A 80 9.22 0.88 -1.04
CA PRO A 80 10.40 1.63 -1.42
C PRO A 80 11.67 0.95 -0.90
N SER A 81 12.78 1.13 -1.62
CA SER A 81 14.08 0.71 -1.09
C SER A 81 14.38 1.51 0.18
N PRO A 82 14.77 0.87 1.28
CA PRO A 82 15.04 1.57 2.52
C PRO A 82 16.22 2.54 2.32
N VAL A 83 15.94 3.81 2.55
CA VAL A 83 16.97 4.88 2.46
C VAL A 83 17.82 4.92 3.73
N ASN A 84 17.24 4.51 4.85
CA ASN A 84 17.82 4.59 6.18
C ASN A 84 17.46 3.34 6.99
N THR A 85 18.45 2.72 7.61
CA THR A 85 18.29 1.49 8.40
C THR A 85 17.34 1.69 9.58
N THR A 86 17.39 2.83 10.27
CA THR A 86 16.53 3.12 11.44
C THR A 86 15.07 3.23 11.03
N GLN A 87 14.77 4.01 10.01
CA GLN A 87 13.42 4.15 9.47
C GLN A 87 12.86 2.80 8.99
N PHE A 88 13.69 2.00 8.31
CA PHE A 88 13.32 0.64 7.89
C PHE A 88 12.87 -0.23 9.06
N PHE A 89 13.60 -0.19 10.19
CA PHE A 89 13.24 -0.98 11.36
C PHE A 89 11.96 -0.50 12.02
N GLU A 90 11.75 0.82 12.14
CA GLU A 90 10.52 1.38 12.69
C GLU A 90 9.30 0.97 11.86
N GLU A 91 9.36 1.13 10.55
CA GLU A 91 8.32 0.71 9.63
C GLU A 91 8.09 -0.81 9.69
N PHE A 92 9.18 -1.58 9.69
CA PHE A 92 9.12 -3.04 9.77
C PHE A 92 8.40 -3.49 11.05
N PHE A 93 8.81 -2.99 12.23
CA PHE A 93 8.20 -3.37 13.49
C PHE A 93 6.72 -3.01 13.56
N TYR A 94 6.35 -1.90 12.98
CA TYR A 94 4.96 -1.48 12.91
C TYR A 94 4.10 -2.49 12.13
N TRP A 95 4.62 -3.07 11.04
CA TRP A 95 3.90 -4.01 10.20
C TRP A 95 4.11 -5.49 10.56
N VAL A 96 4.91 -5.81 11.58
CA VAL A 96 5.15 -7.19 12.04
C VAL A 96 3.86 -7.98 12.25
N PRO A 97 2.79 -7.45 12.90
CA PRO A 97 1.54 -8.21 13.05
C PRO A 97 0.96 -8.73 11.74
N ALA A 98 1.03 -7.92 10.67
CA ALA A 98 0.57 -8.33 9.34
C ALA A 98 1.51 -9.38 8.71
N TYR A 99 2.83 -9.23 8.86
CA TYR A 99 3.80 -10.17 8.30
C TYR A 99 3.75 -11.56 8.95
N ILE A 100 3.48 -11.66 10.25
CA ILE A 100 3.40 -12.94 10.96
C ILE A 100 2.27 -13.82 10.41
N THR A 101 1.21 -13.24 9.85
CA THR A 101 0.10 -13.99 9.26
C THR A 101 0.52 -14.85 8.06
N GLY A 102 1.67 -14.56 7.44
CA GLY A 102 2.14 -15.20 6.21
C GLY A 102 1.34 -14.83 4.96
N ARG A 103 0.35 -13.94 5.08
CA ARG A 103 -0.50 -13.48 3.96
C ARG A 103 0.01 -12.21 3.29
N VAL A 104 1.10 -11.63 3.76
CA VAL A 104 1.76 -10.46 3.18
C VAL A 104 3.03 -10.88 2.46
N LYS A 105 3.09 -10.65 1.16
CA LYS A 105 4.27 -10.87 0.32
C LYS A 105 4.87 -9.52 -0.03
N SER A 106 6.09 -9.26 0.42
CA SER A 106 6.77 -7.98 0.23
C SER A 106 7.91 -8.09 -0.77
N TYR A 107 8.00 -7.09 -1.62
CA TYR A 107 9.02 -6.96 -2.65
C TYR A 107 9.64 -5.56 -2.59
N TYR A 108 10.85 -5.41 -3.12
CA TYR A 108 11.50 -4.12 -3.27
C TYR A 108 12.15 -4.00 -4.65
N TYR A 109 12.22 -2.78 -5.15
CA TYR A 109 12.93 -2.49 -6.40
C TYR A 109 14.43 -2.28 -6.09
N PRO A 110 15.37 -3.05 -6.70
CA PRO A 110 16.77 -3.10 -6.26
C PRO A 110 17.64 -1.94 -6.76
N ARG A 111 17.06 -0.92 -7.38
CA ARG A 111 17.79 0.26 -7.84
C ARG A 111 17.46 1.46 -6.98
N MET A 112 18.46 2.34 -6.79
CA MET A 112 18.22 3.63 -6.12
C MET A 112 17.23 4.45 -6.93
N ARG A 113 16.31 5.11 -6.23
CA ARG A 113 15.36 6.07 -6.78
C ARG A 113 15.79 7.48 -6.43
N ASP A 114 15.47 8.42 -7.28
CA ASP A 114 15.76 9.84 -7.09
C ASP A 114 14.75 10.54 -6.18
N ASN A 115 13.73 9.82 -5.68
CA ASN A 115 12.62 10.34 -4.87
C ASN A 115 11.90 11.55 -5.51
N LEU A 116 11.99 11.69 -6.83
CA LEU A 116 11.36 12.79 -7.55
C LEU A 116 9.84 12.60 -7.65
N PHE A 117 9.40 11.36 -7.72
CA PHE A 117 7.98 11.01 -7.86
C PHE A 117 7.46 10.31 -6.60
N SER A 118 6.26 10.71 -6.19
CA SER A 118 5.44 10.03 -5.20
C SER A 118 4.37 9.23 -5.93
N LYS A 119 4.28 7.94 -5.63
CA LYS A 119 3.31 7.03 -6.24
C LYS A 119 2.57 6.24 -5.18
N ILE A 120 1.26 6.15 -5.35
CA ILE A 120 0.41 5.20 -4.64
C ILE A 120 -0.41 4.46 -5.70
N SER A 121 -0.44 3.14 -5.60
CA SER A 121 -1.32 2.30 -6.40
C SER A 121 -1.77 1.11 -5.55
N ILE A 122 -3.06 1.05 -5.25
CA ILE A 122 -3.68 -0.02 -4.48
C ILE A 122 -4.80 -0.60 -5.34
N ILE A 123 -4.73 -1.90 -5.62
CA ILE A 123 -5.58 -2.52 -6.63
C ILE A 123 -6.15 -3.83 -6.09
N TYR A 124 -7.44 -4.03 -6.25
CA TYR A 124 -8.10 -5.32 -6.07
C TYR A 124 -8.86 -5.69 -7.34
N PRO A 125 -8.24 -6.48 -8.23
CA PRO A 125 -8.87 -6.86 -9.50
C PRO A 125 -9.99 -7.88 -9.28
N PRO A 126 -11.06 -7.82 -10.07
CA PRO A 126 -11.36 -6.82 -11.09
C PRO A 126 -12.13 -5.61 -10.53
N HIS A 127 -12.27 -5.46 -9.23
CA HIS A 127 -13.29 -4.64 -8.55
C HIS A 127 -12.93 -3.17 -8.45
N VAL A 128 -11.73 -2.83 -7.94
CA VAL A 128 -11.42 -1.45 -7.59
C VAL A 128 -9.92 -1.16 -7.64
N ALA A 129 -9.57 0.06 -8.02
CA ALA A 129 -8.22 0.61 -7.94
C ALA A 129 -8.23 2.02 -7.34
N VAL A 130 -7.22 2.30 -6.53
CA VAL A 130 -6.87 3.63 -6.03
C VAL A 130 -5.45 3.94 -6.48
N TYR A 131 -5.25 5.08 -7.12
CA TYR A 131 -3.92 5.47 -7.56
C TYR A 131 -3.72 6.99 -7.55
N SER A 132 -2.48 7.40 -7.33
CA SER A 132 -2.03 8.77 -7.36
C SER A 132 -0.57 8.79 -7.80
N ASP A 133 -0.25 9.63 -8.76
CA ASP A 133 1.11 9.89 -9.24
C ASP A 133 1.35 11.39 -9.24
N CYS A 134 2.40 11.86 -8.56
CA CYS A 134 2.75 13.27 -8.52
C CYS A 134 4.25 13.47 -8.28
N LEU A 135 4.73 14.69 -8.45
CA LEU A 135 6.06 15.06 -7.96
C LEU A 135 6.03 15.12 -6.42
N SER A 136 7.04 14.59 -5.77
CA SER A 136 7.14 14.55 -4.30
C SER A 136 7.08 15.96 -3.67
N THR A 137 7.59 16.97 -4.38
CA THR A 137 7.58 18.37 -3.93
C THR A 137 6.20 19.04 -3.94
N VAL A 138 5.22 18.43 -4.62
CA VAL A 138 3.84 18.98 -4.76
C VAL A 138 2.78 17.99 -4.30
N SER A 139 3.16 17.00 -3.50
CA SER A 139 2.27 15.94 -3.01
C SER A 139 1.00 16.48 -2.33
N ASP A 140 1.09 17.60 -1.61
CA ASP A 140 -0.05 18.26 -0.94
C ASP A 140 -1.09 18.82 -1.92
N ASN A 141 -0.71 19.08 -3.18
CA ASN A 141 -1.61 19.56 -4.24
C ASN A 141 -1.96 18.47 -5.27
N SER A 142 -1.68 17.22 -4.94
CA SER A 142 -1.98 16.09 -5.81
C SER A 142 -3.46 15.71 -5.76
N PHE A 143 -3.87 14.89 -6.71
CA PHE A 143 -5.15 14.22 -6.68
C PHE A 143 -4.97 12.71 -6.62
N THR A 144 -5.97 12.03 -6.10
CA THR A 144 -6.06 10.58 -6.04
C THR A 144 -7.30 10.12 -6.78
N VAL A 145 -7.14 9.14 -7.62
CA VAL A 145 -8.24 8.53 -8.37
C VAL A 145 -8.65 7.25 -7.68
N MET A 146 -9.93 7.09 -7.43
CA MET A 146 -10.54 5.82 -7.04
C MET A 146 -11.52 5.41 -8.13
N THR A 147 -11.37 4.21 -8.67
CA THR A 147 -12.18 3.73 -9.79
C THR A 147 -12.56 2.28 -9.66
N THR A 148 -13.78 1.97 -10.08
CA THR A 148 -14.30 0.60 -10.27
C THR A 148 -14.48 0.26 -11.75
N GLU A 149 -13.96 1.10 -12.66
CA GLU A 149 -14.00 0.85 -14.11
C GLU A 149 -13.10 -0.35 -14.45
N PRO A 150 -13.65 -1.49 -14.94
CA PRO A 150 -12.88 -2.72 -15.11
C PRO A 150 -11.67 -2.57 -16.03
N ALA A 151 -11.78 -1.77 -17.08
CA ALA A 151 -10.69 -1.53 -18.01
C ALA A 151 -9.51 -0.82 -17.31
N VAL A 152 -9.79 0.18 -16.48
CA VAL A 152 -8.77 0.92 -15.73
C VAL A 152 -8.14 0.04 -14.66
N VAL A 153 -8.95 -0.75 -13.92
CA VAL A 153 -8.46 -1.69 -12.92
C VAL A 153 -7.50 -2.70 -13.56
N SER A 154 -7.86 -3.27 -14.72
CA SER A 154 -7.02 -4.21 -15.46
C SER A 154 -5.70 -3.57 -15.93
N ILE A 155 -5.73 -2.33 -16.42
CA ILE A 155 -4.53 -1.61 -16.83
C ILE A 155 -3.60 -1.41 -15.63
N LYS A 156 -4.14 -1.00 -14.47
CA LYS A 156 -3.35 -0.79 -13.25
C LYS A 156 -2.79 -2.10 -12.69
N GLU A 157 -3.54 -3.19 -12.76
CA GLU A 157 -3.06 -4.52 -12.40
C GLU A 157 -1.86 -4.94 -13.28
N ASN A 158 -1.97 -4.75 -14.60
CA ASN A 158 -0.90 -5.08 -15.53
C ASN A 158 0.36 -4.21 -15.31
N GLU A 159 0.17 -2.90 -15.03
CA GLU A 159 1.27 -2.00 -14.64
C GLU A 159 2.00 -2.52 -13.40
N PHE A 160 1.24 -2.89 -12.35
CA PHE A 160 1.79 -3.45 -11.12
C PHE A 160 2.59 -4.74 -11.38
N LYS A 161 1.98 -5.72 -12.06
CA LYS A 161 2.62 -7.02 -12.37
C LYS A 161 3.88 -6.85 -13.21
N THR A 162 3.87 -5.93 -14.16
CA THR A 162 5.04 -5.59 -14.97
C THR A 162 6.16 -5.04 -14.10
N PHE A 163 5.86 -4.08 -13.22
CA PHE A 163 6.87 -3.54 -12.31
C PHE A 163 7.35 -4.57 -11.29
N LEU A 164 6.46 -5.41 -10.77
CA LEU A 164 6.81 -6.50 -9.87
C LEU A 164 7.86 -7.45 -10.47
N SER A 165 7.86 -7.65 -11.79
CA SER A 165 8.84 -8.51 -12.46
C SER A 165 10.29 -7.97 -12.37
N TYR A 166 10.47 -6.69 -12.10
CA TYR A 166 11.77 -6.07 -11.85
C TYR A 166 12.15 -6.02 -10.36
N CYS A 167 11.23 -6.39 -9.48
CA CYS A 167 11.42 -6.34 -8.04
C CYS A 167 12.00 -7.65 -7.50
N ARG A 168 12.57 -7.59 -6.30
CA ARG A 168 13.08 -8.74 -5.56
C ARG A 168 12.24 -8.98 -4.31
N PRO A 169 11.97 -10.24 -3.96
CA PRO A 169 11.23 -10.56 -2.75
C PRO A 169 12.05 -10.23 -1.49
N ILE A 170 11.37 -9.73 -0.47
CA ILE A 170 11.91 -9.58 0.87
C ILE A 170 11.60 -10.87 1.62
N TYR A 171 12.60 -11.76 1.77
CA TYR A 171 12.42 -13.01 2.49
C TYR A 171 12.53 -12.79 4.01
N MET A 172 11.60 -13.35 4.78
CA MET A 172 11.63 -13.37 6.25
C MET A 172 12.95 -13.96 6.81
N ASN A 173 13.65 -14.81 6.07
CA ASN A 173 14.96 -15.34 6.47
C ASN A 173 16.07 -14.27 6.49
N GLN A 174 16.00 -13.24 5.68
CA GLN A 174 16.90 -12.10 5.80
C GLN A 174 16.54 -11.25 7.03
N GLN A 175 15.25 -11.15 7.35
CA GLN A 175 14.74 -10.46 8.54
C GLN A 175 15.20 -11.16 9.84
N ARG A 176 15.25 -12.51 9.87
CA ARG A 176 15.81 -13.26 11.02
C ARG A 176 17.32 -12.99 11.24
N ARG A 177 18.09 -12.77 10.18
CA ARG A 177 19.50 -12.38 10.31
C ARG A 177 19.67 -10.99 10.92
N PHE A 178 18.79 -10.06 10.62
CA PHE A 178 18.83 -8.73 11.23
C PHE A 178 18.40 -8.76 12.70
N LEU A 179 17.39 -9.54 13.06
CA LEU A 179 16.97 -9.70 14.46
C LEU A 179 18.03 -10.39 15.32
N SER A 180 18.77 -11.35 14.78
CA SER A 180 19.83 -12.05 15.52
C SER A 180 21.07 -11.18 15.80
N VAL A 181 21.30 -10.15 14.98
CA VAL A 181 22.43 -9.19 15.19
C VAL A 181 22.07 -8.14 16.25
N SER A 182 20.79 -7.81 16.43
CA SER A 182 20.35 -6.79 17.40
C SER A 182 20.20 -7.31 18.84
N ILE A 183 20.28 -8.63 19.06
CA ILE A 183 20.15 -9.25 20.38
C ILE A 183 21.54 -9.50 21.05
N VAL A 184 22.61 -9.31 20.31
CA VAL A 184 23.99 -9.60 20.76
C VAL A 184 24.83 -8.33 20.98
N SER A 185 24.22 -7.15 21.02
CA SER A 185 24.93 -5.90 21.34
C SER A 185 24.37 -5.24 22.59
#